data_a3293b71c08cb4cd5b882e18498d7975
#
_entry.id   a3293b71c08cb4cd5b882e18498d7975
#
_cell.length_a   1.000
_cell.length_b   1.000
_cell.length_c   1.000
_cell.angle_alpha   90.00
_cell.angle_beta   90.00
_cell.angle_gamma   90.00
#
_symmetry.space_group_name_H-M   'P 1'
#
loop_
_entity.id
_entity.type
_entity.pdbx_description
1 polymer ?
#
loop_
_entity_poly.entity_id
_entity_poly.type
_entity_poly.pdbx_seq_one_letter_code
_entity_poly.pdbx_strand_id
1 'polypeptide(L)'
;MDVGVDEGLAPKLLTWAGAYTISFVGLIHLIVSDEHFEAATYLGWLFLANFVGAAVAAIGIYWGRHRWGWLLGDAVAGGAFVLYVVSRVLGLPGFHPEGVWEWVRLDGLFSLGLEGLFMALSLLTITPQGRALVRMEQERIGQEQTAARETPGRIEREIREIRSGMTPDLSDLRKHIQPQAIKEQTKRSLQKRLRDIFNSVKPTKRRQA
;
A
#
# COMPACT_ATOMS: atom_id res chain seq x y z
N MET A 1 23.28 15.22 -10.07
CA MET A 1 21.86 15.61 -9.90
C MET A 1 21.41 14.97 -8.60
N ASP A 2 21.53 15.71 -7.50
CA ASP A 2 20.99 15.30 -6.21
C ASP A 2 19.46 15.35 -6.34
N VAL A 3 18.85 14.20 -6.42
CA VAL A 3 17.40 14.05 -6.23
C VAL A 3 17.21 14.19 -4.73
N GLY A 4 16.97 15.44 -4.27
CA GLY A 4 16.60 15.70 -2.90
C GLY A 4 15.45 14.75 -2.54
N VAL A 5 15.75 13.78 -1.68
CA VAL A 5 14.75 12.94 -1.04
C VAL A 5 13.79 13.90 -0.36
N ASP A 6 12.54 13.91 -0.80
CA ASP A 6 11.51 14.82 -0.33
C ASP A 6 11.23 14.49 1.15
N GLU A 7 12.07 15.05 2.04
CA GLU A 7 12.01 14.88 3.52
C GLU A 7 10.64 15.30 4.10
N GLY A 8 9.70 15.70 3.25
CA GLY A 8 8.41 16.26 3.60
C GLY A 8 7.18 15.36 3.40
N LEU A 9 7.28 14.17 2.78
CA LEU A 9 6.07 13.38 2.45
C LEU A 9 5.38 12.77 3.68
N ALA A 10 6.11 12.10 4.57
CA ALA A 10 5.46 11.46 5.72
C ALA A 10 4.86 12.45 6.72
N PRO A 11 5.51 13.59 7.07
CA PRO A 11 4.87 14.61 7.88
C PRO A 11 3.60 15.19 7.24
N LYS A 12 3.63 15.41 5.91
CA LYS A 12 2.45 15.88 5.17
C LYS A 12 1.33 14.85 5.19
N LEU A 13 1.63 13.57 4.95
CA LEU A 13 0.64 12.50 5.00
C LEU A 13 -0.01 12.37 6.38
N LEU A 14 0.77 12.45 7.47
CA LEU A 14 0.24 12.44 8.83
C LEU A 14 -0.68 13.65 9.09
N THR A 15 -0.30 14.83 8.62
CA THR A 15 -1.13 16.05 8.73
C THR A 15 -2.46 15.87 8.01
N TRP A 16 -2.44 15.39 6.76
CA TRP A 16 -3.66 15.12 5.99
C TRP A 16 -4.50 14.02 6.64
N ALA A 17 -3.88 12.91 7.06
CA ALA A 17 -4.59 11.82 7.73
C ALA A 17 -5.27 12.32 9.01
N GLY A 18 -4.58 13.10 9.83
CA GLY A 18 -5.16 13.68 11.05
C GLY A 18 -6.32 14.64 10.77
N ALA A 19 -6.13 15.56 9.81
CA ALA A 19 -7.17 16.52 9.44
C ALA A 19 -8.44 15.82 8.90
N TYR A 20 -8.27 14.81 8.02
CA TYR A 20 -9.41 14.04 7.51
C TYR A 20 -10.07 13.21 8.62
N THR A 21 -9.30 12.51 9.44
CA THR A 21 -9.85 11.66 10.50
C THR A 21 -10.71 12.49 11.48
N ILE A 22 -10.19 13.63 11.96
CA ILE A 22 -10.99 14.47 12.87
C ILE A 22 -12.20 15.12 12.18
N SER A 23 -12.11 15.42 10.89
CA SER A 23 -13.25 15.90 10.11
C SER A 23 -14.36 14.86 10.02
N PHE A 24 -13.99 13.58 9.81
CA PHE A 24 -14.95 12.47 9.77
C PHE A 24 -15.59 12.24 11.15
N VAL A 25 -14.82 12.33 12.24
CA VAL A 25 -15.37 12.30 13.61
C VAL A 25 -16.45 13.38 13.76
N GLY A 26 -16.13 14.62 13.42
CA GLY A 26 -17.09 15.72 13.51
C GLY A 26 -18.34 15.48 12.65
N LEU A 27 -18.16 15.01 11.40
CA LEU A 27 -19.28 14.75 10.50
C LEU A 27 -20.24 13.69 11.05
N ILE A 28 -19.74 12.62 11.64
CA ILE A 28 -20.57 11.60 12.29
C ILE A 28 -21.39 12.23 13.41
N HIS A 29 -20.73 13.03 14.27
CA HIS A 29 -21.43 13.70 15.38
C HIS A 29 -22.52 14.66 14.87
N LEU A 30 -22.29 15.36 13.75
CA LEU A 30 -23.31 16.18 13.13
C LEU A 30 -24.50 15.35 12.63
N ILE A 31 -24.23 14.24 11.92
CA ILE A 31 -25.30 13.40 11.33
C ILE A 31 -26.19 12.80 12.40
N VAL A 32 -25.61 12.34 13.52
CA VAL A 32 -26.39 11.70 14.58
C VAL A 32 -26.93 12.68 15.64
N SER A 33 -26.66 13.99 15.50
CA SER A 33 -27.07 15.01 16.49
C SER A 33 -28.58 15.09 16.66
N ASP A 34 -29.36 14.93 15.60
CA ASP A 34 -30.84 15.01 15.65
C ASP A 34 -31.43 13.92 16.56
N GLU A 35 -30.98 12.68 16.46
CA GLU A 35 -31.43 11.60 17.36
C GLU A 35 -31.10 11.91 18.83
N HIS A 36 -29.97 12.59 19.06
CA HIS A 36 -29.56 12.94 20.42
C HIS A 36 -30.31 14.16 20.98
N PHE A 37 -30.77 15.06 20.10
CA PHE A 37 -31.71 16.13 20.53
C PHE A 37 -33.04 15.57 21.00
N GLU A 38 -33.54 14.54 20.34
CA GLU A 38 -34.77 13.84 20.73
C GLU A 38 -34.63 13.11 22.08
N ALA A 39 -33.44 12.49 22.31
CA ALA A 39 -33.16 11.77 23.55
C ALA A 39 -33.00 12.74 24.74
N ALA A 40 -32.21 13.78 24.58
CA ALA A 40 -32.03 14.87 25.56
C ALA A 40 -31.38 16.09 24.88
N THR A 41 -31.98 17.25 25.02
CA THR A 41 -31.55 18.50 24.35
C THR A 41 -30.06 18.82 24.58
N TYR A 42 -29.52 18.58 25.76
CA TYR A 42 -28.09 18.85 26.03
C TYR A 42 -27.15 17.91 25.27
N LEU A 43 -27.57 16.68 25.01
CA LEU A 43 -26.78 15.72 24.21
C LEU A 43 -26.65 16.23 22.76
N GLY A 44 -27.74 16.65 22.13
CA GLY A 44 -27.69 17.25 20.80
C GLY A 44 -26.72 18.44 20.73
N TRP A 45 -26.74 19.33 21.76
CA TRP A 45 -25.76 20.42 21.82
C TRP A 45 -24.31 19.94 21.99
N LEU A 46 -24.05 18.87 22.74
CA LEU A 46 -22.73 18.28 22.90
C LEU A 46 -22.22 17.70 21.56
N PHE A 47 -23.08 17.03 20.79
CA PHE A 47 -22.76 16.52 19.49
C PHE A 47 -22.44 17.64 18.48
N LEU A 48 -23.22 18.70 18.48
CA LEU A 48 -22.97 19.89 17.67
C LEU A 48 -21.69 20.60 18.06
N ALA A 49 -21.41 20.74 19.37
CA ALA A 49 -20.15 21.31 19.85
C ALA A 49 -18.94 20.46 19.47
N ASN A 50 -19.07 19.13 19.49
CA ASN A 50 -18.04 18.21 19.00
C ASN A 50 -17.76 18.43 17.51
N PHE A 51 -18.80 18.53 16.67
CA PHE A 51 -18.64 18.84 15.25
C PHE A 51 -17.89 20.16 15.03
N VAL A 52 -18.29 21.23 15.71
CA VAL A 52 -17.62 22.54 15.57
C VAL A 52 -16.17 22.46 16.05
N GLY A 53 -15.92 21.82 17.17
CA GLY A 53 -14.58 21.62 17.71
C GLY A 53 -13.70 20.82 16.75
N ALA A 54 -14.22 19.73 16.17
CA ALA A 54 -13.54 18.91 15.18
C ALA A 54 -13.21 19.70 13.90
N ALA A 55 -14.13 20.53 13.42
CA ALA A 55 -13.91 21.39 12.25
C ALA A 55 -12.79 22.41 12.52
N VAL A 56 -12.81 23.07 13.67
CA VAL A 56 -11.74 24.01 14.07
C VAL A 56 -10.40 23.30 14.24
N ALA A 57 -10.38 22.11 14.84
CA ALA A 57 -9.17 21.29 14.97
C ALA A 57 -8.61 20.89 13.59
N ALA A 58 -9.47 20.44 12.66
CA ALA A 58 -9.08 20.07 11.30
C ALA A 58 -8.44 21.26 10.55
N ILE A 59 -9.04 22.44 10.65
CA ILE A 59 -8.48 23.68 10.07
C ILE A 59 -7.12 23.99 10.70
N GLY A 60 -6.99 23.88 12.01
CA GLY A 60 -5.74 24.13 12.73
C GLY A 60 -4.63 23.14 12.36
N ILE A 61 -4.96 21.87 12.14
CA ILE A 61 -4.04 20.84 11.68
C ILE A 61 -3.63 21.11 10.21
N TYR A 62 -4.60 21.40 9.34
CA TYR A 62 -4.37 21.66 7.92
C TYR A 62 -3.44 22.84 7.67
N TRP A 63 -3.62 23.94 8.39
CA TRP A 63 -2.72 25.10 8.28
C TRP A 63 -1.33 24.88 8.87
N GLY A 64 -1.08 23.68 9.42
CA GLY A 64 0.24 23.07 9.60
C GLY A 64 1.19 23.74 10.57
N ARG A 65 0.80 24.79 11.25
CA ARG A 65 1.73 25.60 12.06
C ARG A 65 1.63 25.43 13.56
N HIS A 66 0.56 24.82 14.09
CA HIS A 66 0.34 24.87 15.53
C HIS A 66 -0.09 23.54 16.12
N ARG A 67 0.63 23.14 17.15
CA ARG A 67 0.28 22.00 18.02
C ARG A 67 -1.15 22.09 18.58
N TRP A 68 -1.72 23.29 18.67
CA TRP A 68 -3.04 23.50 19.22
C TRP A 68 -4.16 22.77 18.42
N GLY A 69 -4.03 22.65 17.11
CA GLY A 69 -5.01 21.91 16.30
C GLY A 69 -5.07 20.43 16.69
N TRP A 70 -3.92 19.80 16.91
CA TRP A 70 -3.85 18.44 17.42
C TRP A 70 -4.35 18.31 18.85
N LEU A 71 -3.96 19.23 19.74
CA LEU A 71 -4.43 19.22 21.12
C LEU A 71 -5.93 19.46 21.24
N LEU A 72 -6.49 20.35 20.41
CA LEU A 72 -7.94 20.55 20.35
C LEU A 72 -8.64 19.29 19.81
N GLY A 73 -8.09 18.68 18.78
CA GLY A 73 -8.61 17.42 18.24
C GLY A 73 -8.57 16.29 19.29
N ASP A 74 -7.49 16.18 20.07
CA ASP A 74 -7.39 15.23 21.19
C ASP A 74 -8.42 15.50 22.26
N ALA A 75 -8.68 16.76 22.59
CA ALA A 75 -9.71 17.13 23.55
C ALA A 75 -11.13 16.79 23.04
N VAL A 76 -11.38 16.99 21.76
CA VAL A 76 -12.66 16.68 21.09
C VAL A 76 -12.86 15.17 20.98
N ALA A 77 -11.90 14.44 20.37
CA ALA A 77 -11.99 13.01 20.19
C ALA A 77 -11.93 12.25 21.52
N GLY A 78 -10.98 12.61 22.41
CA GLY A 78 -10.84 11.98 23.71
C GLY A 78 -12.04 12.28 24.62
N GLY A 79 -12.60 13.49 24.56
CA GLY A 79 -13.82 13.86 25.27
C GLY A 79 -15.02 13.03 24.81
N ALA A 80 -15.22 12.87 23.51
CA ALA A 80 -16.28 12.05 22.96
C ALA A 80 -16.11 10.58 23.34
N PHE A 81 -14.89 10.04 23.23
CA PHE A 81 -14.55 8.67 23.63
C PHE A 81 -14.91 8.41 25.10
N VAL A 82 -14.46 9.30 26.00
CA VAL A 82 -14.75 9.19 27.45
C VAL A 82 -16.25 9.27 27.71
N LEU A 83 -16.94 10.25 27.12
CA LEU A 83 -18.39 10.40 27.27
C LEU A 83 -19.15 9.19 26.74
N TYR A 84 -18.71 8.59 25.63
CA TYR A 84 -19.30 7.35 25.15
C TYR A 84 -19.18 6.24 26.18
N VAL A 85 -17.99 5.98 26.71
CA VAL A 85 -17.77 4.95 27.73
C VAL A 85 -18.58 5.24 29.00
N VAL A 86 -18.57 6.49 29.48
CA VAL A 86 -19.35 6.90 30.66
C VAL A 86 -20.83 6.68 30.43
N SER A 87 -21.36 7.04 29.25
CA SER A 87 -22.78 6.84 28.94
C SER A 87 -23.19 5.38 28.98
N ARG A 88 -22.27 4.47 28.62
CA ARG A 88 -22.56 3.01 28.59
C ARG A 88 -22.38 2.33 29.95
N VAL A 89 -21.48 2.84 30.80
CA VAL A 89 -21.18 2.25 32.12
C VAL A 89 -22.07 2.82 33.20
N LEU A 90 -22.21 4.15 33.23
CA LEU A 90 -22.92 4.88 34.32
C LEU A 90 -24.28 5.42 33.88
N GLY A 91 -24.50 5.51 32.56
CA GLY A 91 -25.61 6.29 32.02
C GLY A 91 -25.32 7.80 32.06
N LEU A 92 -26.19 8.58 31.42
CA LEU A 92 -26.17 10.04 31.46
C LEU A 92 -27.54 10.55 31.89
N PRO A 93 -27.66 11.72 32.45
CA PRO A 93 -28.95 12.26 32.85
C PRO A 93 -29.96 12.28 31.71
N GLY A 94 -31.08 11.56 31.84
CA GLY A 94 -32.10 11.42 30.80
C GLY A 94 -31.75 10.43 29.69
N PHE A 95 -30.60 9.76 29.75
CA PHE A 95 -30.17 8.74 28.77
C PHE A 95 -29.58 7.53 29.51
N HIS A 96 -30.32 6.41 29.47
CA HIS A 96 -29.88 5.14 30.03
C HIS A 96 -29.90 4.09 28.94
N PRO A 97 -28.75 3.51 28.58
CA PRO A 97 -28.70 2.47 27.55
C PRO A 97 -29.46 1.23 28.02
N GLU A 98 -30.40 0.77 27.19
CA GLU A 98 -31.22 -0.41 27.48
C GLU A 98 -30.52 -1.69 26.91
N GLY A 99 -29.50 -2.18 27.62
CA GLY A 99 -28.91 -3.48 27.36
C GLY A 99 -27.63 -3.51 26.53
N VAL A 100 -27.08 -4.73 26.36
CA VAL A 100 -25.75 -4.98 25.75
C VAL A 100 -25.68 -4.55 24.27
N TRP A 101 -26.79 -4.59 23.55
CA TRP A 101 -26.88 -4.25 22.13
C TRP A 101 -26.60 -2.76 21.84
N GLU A 102 -26.84 -1.89 22.79
CA GLU A 102 -26.49 -0.46 22.72
C GLU A 102 -24.98 -0.22 22.60
N TRP A 103 -24.17 -1.17 23.12
CA TRP A 103 -22.72 -1.12 22.99
C TRP A 103 -22.21 -1.41 21.57
N VAL A 104 -23.03 -2.10 20.78
CA VAL A 104 -22.63 -2.68 19.48
C VAL A 104 -23.26 -1.91 18.32
N ARG A 105 -23.82 -0.73 18.56
CA ARG A 105 -24.27 0.13 17.45
C ARG A 105 -23.08 0.49 16.56
N LEU A 106 -23.22 0.21 15.27
CA LEU A 106 -22.13 0.36 14.28
C LEU A 106 -21.65 1.80 14.17
N ASP A 107 -22.55 2.78 14.27
CA ASP A 107 -22.27 4.21 14.29
C ASP A 107 -21.36 4.61 15.46
N GLY A 108 -21.69 4.14 16.68
CA GLY A 108 -20.89 4.37 17.88
C GLY A 108 -19.50 3.71 17.82
N LEU A 109 -19.44 2.44 17.41
CA LEU A 109 -18.16 1.72 17.26
C LEU A 109 -17.28 2.33 16.17
N PHE A 110 -17.88 2.78 15.08
CA PHE A 110 -17.15 3.43 14.01
C PHE A 110 -16.57 4.78 14.47
N SER A 111 -17.35 5.58 15.22
CA SER A 111 -16.87 6.82 15.81
C SER A 111 -15.71 6.57 16.77
N LEU A 112 -15.84 5.59 17.69
CA LEU A 112 -14.77 5.22 18.62
C LEU A 112 -13.49 4.78 17.88
N GLY A 113 -13.63 4.03 16.78
CA GLY A 113 -12.50 3.63 15.95
C GLY A 113 -11.77 4.83 15.35
N LEU A 114 -12.50 5.80 14.83
CA LEU A 114 -11.92 7.04 14.27
C LEU A 114 -11.30 7.93 15.36
N GLU A 115 -11.94 8.06 16.52
CA GLU A 115 -11.43 8.81 17.66
C GLU A 115 -10.12 8.20 18.16
N GLY A 116 -10.07 6.86 18.32
CA GLY A 116 -8.86 6.15 18.67
C GLY A 116 -7.75 6.29 17.62
N LEU A 117 -8.09 6.20 16.33
CA LEU A 117 -7.16 6.43 15.23
C LEU A 117 -6.60 7.86 15.28
N PHE A 118 -7.45 8.86 15.47
CA PHE A 118 -6.99 10.25 15.56
C PHE A 118 -6.01 10.45 16.72
N MET A 119 -6.32 9.94 17.90
CA MET A 119 -5.42 10.01 19.07
C MET A 119 -4.08 9.32 18.81
N ALA A 120 -4.08 8.18 18.12
CA ALA A 120 -2.84 7.50 17.73
C ALA A 120 -2.00 8.34 16.75
N LEU A 121 -2.62 8.95 15.74
CA LEU A 121 -1.95 9.87 14.79
C LEU A 121 -1.40 11.11 15.52
N SER A 122 -2.15 11.65 16.48
CA SER A 122 -1.73 12.78 17.31
C SER A 122 -0.47 12.42 18.13
N LEU A 123 -0.45 11.24 18.77
CA LEU A 123 0.72 10.77 19.52
C LEU A 123 1.95 10.65 18.63
N LEU A 124 1.81 10.18 17.40
CA LEU A 124 2.93 10.07 16.43
C LEU A 124 3.49 11.45 16.04
N THR A 125 2.63 12.48 15.98
CA THR A 125 3.03 13.82 15.51
C THR A 125 3.51 14.73 16.64
N ILE A 126 2.89 14.65 17.81
CA ILE A 126 3.16 15.58 18.92
C ILE A 126 4.33 15.10 19.78
N THR A 127 4.45 13.79 20.04
CA THR A 127 5.44 13.25 20.96
C THR A 127 6.83 13.13 20.33
N PRO A 128 7.90 13.33 21.11
CA PRO A 128 9.27 13.09 20.61
C PRO A 128 9.48 11.64 20.17
N GLN A 129 8.91 10.69 20.91
CA GLN A 129 8.99 9.26 20.63
C GLN A 129 8.30 8.92 19.30
N GLY A 130 7.08 9.43 19.08
CA GLY A 130 6.35 9.24 17.84
C GLY A 130 7.13 9.80 16.63
N ARG A 131 7.69 11.01 16.75
CA ARG A 131 8.53 11.59 15.71
C ARG A 131 9.80 10.79 15.44
N ALA A 132 10.41 10.21 16.46
CA ALA A 132 11.55 9.31 16.30
C ALA A 132 11.18 8.04 15.54
N LEU A 133 10.02 7.42 15.86
CA LEU A 133 9.51 6.25 15.14
C LEU A 133 9.26 6.55 13.66
N VAL A 134 8.63 7.68 13.35
CA VAL A 134 8.38 8.09 11.96
C VAL A 134 9.69 8.29 11.19
N ARG A 135 10.71 8.90 11.82
CA ARG A 135 12.04 9.06 11.20
C ARG A 135 12.72 7.72 10.91
N MET A 136 12.74 6.82 11.89
CA MET A 136 13.35 5.49 11.71
C MET A 136 12.69 4.73 10.57
N GLU A 137 11.37 4.78 10.46
CA GLU A 137 10.63 4.12 9.38
C GLU A 137 10.92 4.76 8.01
N GLN A 138 11.04 6.09 7.94
CA GLN A 138 11.46 6.78 6.71
C GLN A 138 12.87 6.38 6.26
N GLU A 139 13.81 6.29 7.21
CA GLU A 139 15.17 5.84 6.93
C GLU A 139 15.19 4.41 6.42
N ARG A 140 14.39 3.51 7.04
CA ARG A 140 14.24 2.11 6.59
C ARG A 140 13.71 2.04 5.16
N ILE A 141 12.62 2.74 4.86
CA ILE A 141 12.03 2.77 3.51
C ILE A 141 13.03 3.34 2.49
N GLY A 142 13.76 4.41 2.86
CA GLY A 142 14.79 4.99 2.02
C GLY A 142 15.92 4.00 1.70
N GLN A 143 16.38 3.23 2.67
CA GLN A 143 17.40 2.19 2.48
C GLN A 143 16.88 1.06 1.57
N GLU A 144 15.64 0.59 1.79
CA GLU A 144 15.01 -0.43 0.95
C GLU A 144 14.87 0.03 -0.51
N GLN A 145 14.46 1.29 -0.72
CA GLN A 145 14.35 1.86 -2.07
C GLN A 145 15.70 2.01 -2.76
N THR A 146 16.74 2.40 -2.02
CA THR A 146 18.10 2.51 -2.56
C THR A 146 18.62 1.13 -2.96
N ALA A 147 18.48 0.13 -2.10
CA ALA A 147 18.85 -1.25 -2.39
C ALA A 147 18.08 -1.81 -3.61
N ALA A 148 16.78 -1.51 -3.71
CA ALA A 148 15.97 -1.90 -4.86
C ALA A 148 16.42 -1.24 -6.19
N ARG A 149 16.89 0.01 -6.14
CA ARG A 149 17.43 0.72 -7.32
C ARG A 149 18.79 0.20 -7.76
N GLU A 150 19.63 -0.23 -6.83
CA GLU A 150 20.96 -0.78 -7.14
C GLU A 150 20.90 -2.18 -7.74
N THR A 151 19.88 -2.97 -7.37
CA THR A 151 19.69 -4.36 -7.83
C THR A 151 19.63 -4.50 -9.34
N PRO A 152 18.82 -3.72 -10.11
CA PRO A 152 18.81 -3.80 -11.58
C PRO A 152 20.17 -3.51 -12.21
N GLY A 153 20.84 -2.48 -11.72
CA GLY A 153 22.18 -2.11 -12.24
C GLY A 153 23.27 -3.16 -11.94
N ARG A 154 23.11 -3.93 -10.86
CA ARG A 154 23.97 -5.08 -10.55
C ARG A 154 23.70 -6.25 -11.49
N ILE A 155 22.42 -6.58 -11.68
CA ILE A 155 22.00 -7.64 -12.60
C ILE A 155 22.44 -7.32 -14.03
N GLU A 156 22.28 -6.09 -14.49
CA GLU A 156 22.74 -5.68 -15.83
C GLU A 156 24.26 -5.80 -16.00
N ARG A 157 25.03 -5.48 -14.96
CA ARG A 157 26.48 -5.68 -14.97
C ARG A 157 26.84 -7.17 -15.04
N GLU A 158 26.23 -8.01 -14.23
CA GLU A 158 26.43 -9.46 -14.22
C GLU A 158 26.05 -10.07 -15.61
N ILE A 159 24.91 -9.67 -16.18
CA ILE A 159 24.51 -10.11 -17.53
C ILE A 159 25.52 -9.67 -18.58
N ARG A 160 26.04 -8.45 -18.50
CA ARG A 160 27.05 -7.95 -19.46
C ARG A 160 28.36 -8.71 -19.31
N GLU A 161 28.76 -9.04 -18.10
CA GLU A 161 29.98 -9.80 -17.82
C GLU A 161 29.87 -11.24 -18.34
N ILE A 162 28.76 -11.92 -18.06
CA ILE A 162 28.45 -13.26 -18.60
C ILE A 162 28.45 -13.21 -20.13
N ARG A 163 27.80 -12.22 -20.74
CA ARG A 163 27.71 -12.08 -22.19
C ARG A 163 29.09 -11.85 -22.83
N SER A 164 29.94 -11.04 -22.19
CA SER A 164 31.31 -10.79 -22.68
C SER A 164 32.20 -12.02 -22.56
N GLY A 165 32.01 -12.84 -21.52
CA GLY A 165 32.71 -14.13 -21.35
C GLY A 165 32.26 -15.20 -22.33
N MET A 166 30.97 -15.25 -22.69
CA MET A 166 30.42 -16.22 -23.65
C MET A 166 30.73 -15.89 -25.10
N THR A 167 31.01 -14.64 -25.45
CA THR A 167 31.21 -14.21 -26.85
C THR A 167 32.43 -14.91 -27.53
N PRO A 168 33.60 -15.07 -26.86
CA PRO A 168 34.73 -15.82 -27.42
C PRO A 168 34.38 -17.28 -27.67
N ASP A 169 33.74 -17.96 -26.71
CA ASP A 169 33.38 -19.38 -26.83
C ASP A 169 32.42 -19.65 -27.98
N LEU A 170 31.43 -18.77 -28.15
CA LEU A 170 30.48 -18.87 -29.28
C LEU A 170 31.17 -18.60 -30.62
N SER A 171 32.16 -17.73 -30.68
CA SER A 171 32.94 -17.48 -31.90
C SER A 171 33.82 -18.68 -32.27
N ASP A 172 34.38 -19.36 -31.27
CA ASP A 172 35.18 -20.57 -31.50
C ASP A 172 34.32 -21.77 -31.86
N LEU A 173 33.15 -21.93 -31.23
CA LEU A 173 32.17 -22.94 -31.60
C LEU A 173 31.72 -22.75 -33.06
N ARG A 174 31.49 -21.50 -33.49
CA ARG A 174 31.12 -21.16 -34.86
C ARG A 174 32.22 -21.47 -35.88
N LYS A 175 33.49 -21.34 -35.50
CA LYS A 175 34.63 -21.72 -36.33
C LYS A 175 34.74 -23.24 -36.49
N HIS A 176 34.42 -24.02 -35.46
CA HIS A 176 34.48 -25.47 -35.47
C HIS A 176 33.25 -26.11 -36.13
N ILE A 177 32.09 -25.46 -36.14
CA ILE A 177 30.94 -25.89 -36.94
C ILE A 177 31.14 -25.39 -38.36
N GLN A 178 31.91 -26.11 -39.16
CA GLN A 178 32.05 -25.80 -40.60
C GLN A 178 30.68 -25.91 -41.29
N PRO A 179 30.11 -24.83 -41.82
CA PRO A 179 28.80 -24.86 -42.47
C PRO A 179 28.78 -25.80 -43.71
N GLN A 180 29.94 -26.10 -44.28
CA GLN A 180 30.10 -26.99 -45.40
C GLN A 180 29.92 -28.47 -45.03
N ALA A 181 30.41 -28.90 -43.86
CA ALA A 181 30.24 -30.28 -43.39
C ALA A 181 28.76 -30.64 -43.15
N ILE A 182 27.99 -29.70 -42.56
CA ILE A 182 26.55 -29.89 -42.34
C ILE A 182 25.78 -29.92 -43.68
N LYS A 183 26.13 -29.06 -44.64
CA LYS A 183 25.52 -29.06 -45.98
C LYS A 183 25.81 -30.35 -46.72
N GLU A 184 27.03 -30.86 -46.66
CA GLU A 184 27.42 -32.12 -47.30
C GLU A 184 26.71 -33.33 -46.64
N GLN A 185 26.64 -33.37 -45.32
CA GLN A 185 25.97 -34.45 -44.61
C GLN A 185 24.45 -34.47 -44.88
N THR A 186 23.83 -33.31 -44.93
CA THR A 186 22.41 -33.17 -45.30
C THR A 186 22.17 -33.57 -46.74
N LYS A 187 23.06 -33.20 -47.69
CA LYS A 187 22.98 -33.57 -49.09
C LYS A 187 23.13 -35.10 -49.30
N ARG A 188 24.05 -35.72 -48.58
CA ARG A 188 24.24 -37.18 -48.61
C ARG A 188 23.04 -37.95 -48.05
N SER A 189 22.47 -37.47 -46.93
CA SER A 189 21.29 -38.09 -46.33
C SER A 189 20.04 -37.94 -47.23
N LEU A 190 19.87 -36.82 -47.90
CA LEU A 190 18.79 -36.58 -48.86
C LEU A 190 18.96 -37.47 -50.11
N GLN A 191 20.17 -37.58 -50.66
CA GLN A 191 20.44 -38.45 -51.78
C GLN A 191 20.20 -39.94 -51.48
N LYS A 192 20.55 -40.34 -50.22
CA LYS A 192 20.26 -41.71 -49.76
C LYS A 192 18.77 -41.97 -49.72
N ARG A 193 18.00 -41.09 -49.09
CA ARG A 193 16.52 -41.20 -48.98
C ARG A 193 15.87 -41.22 -50.39
N LEU A 194 16.29 -40.38 -51.31
CA LEU A 194 15.76 -40.33 -52.65
C LEU A 194 16.06 -41.66 -53.40
N ARG A 195 17.28 -42.24 -53.25
CA ARG A 195 17.64 -43.53 -53.85
C ARG A 195 16.79 -44.67 -53.29
N ASP A 196 16.56 -44.66 -51.98
CA ASP A 196 15.75 -45.69 -51.33
C ASP A 196 14.27 -45.61 -51.79
N ILE A 197 13.74 -44.42 -51.99
CA ILE A 197 12.40 -44.22 -52.57
C ILE A 197 12.36 -44.71 -54.06
N PHE A 198 13.36 -44.34 -54.84
CA PHE A 198 13.42 -44.80 -56.25
C PHE A 198 13.53 -46.33 -56.40
N ASN A 199 14.24 -46.96 -55.48
CA ASN A 199 14.38 -48.43 -55.49
C ASN A 199 13.10 -49.14 -54.99
N SER A 200 12.31 -48.51 -54.14
CA SER A 200 11.03 -49.05 -53.67
C SER A 200 9.91 -48.95 -54.72
N VAL A 201 10.05 -48.06 -55.70
CA VAL A 201 9.04 -47.84 -56.78
C VAL A 201 9.33 -48.66 -58.02
N LYS A 202 10.43 -49.44 -58.12
CA LYS A 202 10.71 -50.34 -59.31
C LYS A 202 9.61 -51.39 -59.36
N PRO A 203 8.87 -51.45 -60.48
CA PRO A 203 7.84 -52.48 -60.69
C PRO A 203 8.46 -53.86 -60.73
N THR A 204 7.97 -54.75 -59.89
CA THR A 204 8.27 -56.18 -59.94
C THR A 204 7.86 -56.74 -61.31
N LYS A 205 8.82 -57.11 -62.18
CA LYS A 205 8.53 -57.83 -63.40
C LYS A 205 7.80 -59.15 -63.07
N ARG A 206 6.52 -59.20 -63.39
CA ARG A 206 5.72 -60.41 -63.39
C ARG A 206 6.41 -61.44 -64.26
N ARG A 207 6.91 -62.52 -63.68
CA ARG A 207 7.21 -63.74 -64.42
C ARG A 207 5.88 -64.35 -64.86
N GLN A 208 5.64 -64.32 -66.15
CA GLN A 208 4.67 -65.25 -66.78
C GLN A 208 5.45 -66.54 -67.06
N ALA A 209 4.90 -67.68 -66.62
CA ALA A 209 5.12 -69.02 -67.09
C ALA A 209 3.74 -69.59 -67.34
#